data_36e13546868b28dda809ca2f3182c146
#
_entry.id   36e13546868b28dda809ca2f3182c146
#
_cell.length_a   1.000
_cell.length_b   1.000
_cell.length_c   1.000
_cell.angle_alpha   90.00
_cell.angle_beta   90.00
_cell.angle_gamma   90.00
#
_symmetry.space_group_name_H-M   'P 1'
#
loop_
_entity.id
_entity.type
_entity.pdbx_description
1 polymer ?
#
loop_
_entity_poly.entity_id
_entity_poly.type
_entity_poly.pdbx_seq_one_letter_code
_entity_poly.pdbx_strand_id
1 'polypeptide(L)'
;MTSVSSEAPRGGLQTLLSLLPYLWFRDQWTMRARVVLALLFLVLSKIAIVYVPIFYKKAVDALTMADSSILLVVPVGLVVSYGLARVASLGFSEARDAIFARVGQRAVRLVALQVFRHLHNLSLRFHLERQTGGLSRVIERGNRAIELLLRISLFNLIPTVIELVLVFGILWYMLDLAFAAVTFGTVVVYIAYTMVVTEWRIRFRRLMNEADTSANTRAIDSLLNYETVKYFGTEKHEAGRYDERLKRYEDAAVKSNVSLAALNFGQAAIISIGLTLVMLMSARGIILNTMTVGDFVLANTYLMQLYQPLNLFGFVYREIKQALIDIDQMFQILSVNAEIVDKKGAAPLVVSGASIRFDRVGFAYDQRRQILKNVVRSQYHKFDAGALPMVSPLRTSGSGG
;
A
#
# COMPACT_ATOMS: atom_id res chain seq x y z
N MET A 1 -23.92 19.67 -16.05
CA MET A 1 -23.40 18.33 -15.84
C MET A 1 -22.81 17.85 -17.16
N THR A 2 -21.59 18.26 -17.45
CA THR A 2 -20.79 17.66 -18.52
C THR A 2 -20.08 16.48 -17.90
N SER A 3 -20.45 15.29 -18.33
CA SER A 3 -19.83 14.02 -17.99
C SER A 3 -18.33 14.13 -18.25
N VAL A 4 -17.53 14.16 -17.20
CA VAL A 4 -16.12 13.77 -17.30
C VAL A 4 -16.16 12.38 -17.90
N SER A 5 -15.63 12.22 -19.10
CA SER A 5 -15.46 10.93 -19.73
C SER A 5 -14.78 10.02 -18.70
N SER A 6 -15.52 9.04 -18.22
CA SER A 6 -15.00 7.99 -17.38
C SER A 6 -14.06 7.16 -18.27
N GLU A 7 -12.79 7.58 -18.35
CA GLU A 7 -11.77 6.62 -18.72
C GLU A 7 -11.88 5.46 -17.73
N ALA A 8 -12.01 4.26 -18.27
CA ALA A 8 -12.10 3.05 -17.49
C ALA A 8 -10.96 3.03 -16.45
N PRO A 9 -11.21 2.60 -15.20
CA PRO A 9 -10.20 2.59 -14.16
C PRO A 9 -8.97 1.85 -14.68
N ARG A 10 -7.82 2.52 -14.63
CA ARG A 10 -6.54 1.93 -15.06
C ARG A 10 -6.37 0.61 -14.34
N GLY A 11 -6.09 -0.47 -15.07
CA GLY A 11 -5.89 -1.77 -14.45
C GLY A 11 -4.82 -1.68 -13.35
N GLY A 12 -5.02 -2.36 -12.22
CA GLY A 12 -4.12 -2.27 -11.04
C GLY A 12 -2.64 -2.46 -11.37
N LEU A 13 -2.30 -3.29 -12.38
CA LEU A 13 -0.95 -3.45 -12.92
C LEU A 13 -0.44 -2.17 -13.60
N GLN A 14 -1.28 -1.44 -14.32
CA GLN A 14 -0.88 -0.19 -14.98
C GLN A 14 -0.59 0.91 -13.95
N THR A 15 -1.36 0.96 -12.87
CA THR A 15 -1.13 1.88 -11.75
C THR A 15 0.18 1.55 -11.04
N LEU A 16 0.50 0.28 -10.80
CA LEU A 16 1.78 -0.16 -10.24
C LEU A 16 2.96 0.21 -11.16
N LEU A 17 2.83 -0.04 -12.46
CA LEU A 17 3.87 0.29 -13.43
C LEU A 17 4.09 1.81 -13.54
N SER A 18 3.05 2.62 -13.35
CA SER A 18 3.17 4.09 -13.36
C SER A 18 3.96 4.65 -12.17
N LEU A 19 4.13 3.87 -11.08
CA LEU A 19 4.96 4.24 -9.92
C LEU A 19 6.44 3.87 -10.08
N LEU A 20 6.78 2.91 -10.96
CA LEU A 20 8.17 2.49 -11.17
C LEU A 20 9.13 3.64 -11.54
N PRO A 21 8.74 4.60 -12.43
CA PRO A 21 9.61 5.73 -12.75
C PRO A 21 9.96 6.60 -11.53
N TYR A 22 9.07 6.67 -10.53
CA TYR A 22 9.29 7.43 -9.30
C TYR A 22 10.22 6.73 -8.30
N LEU A 23 10.46 5.43 -8.48
CA LEU A 23 11.45 4.67 -7.70
C LEU A 23 12.83 4.67 -8.36
N TRP A 24 12.88 4.83 -9.71
CA TRP A 24 14.13 4.82 -10.45
C TRP A 24 14.58 6.24 -10.81
N PHE A 25 15.27 6.90 -9.87
CA PHE A 25 15.74 8.27 -10.01
C PHE A 25 16.85 8.38 -11.06
N ARG A 26 16.53 8.88 -12.27
CA ARG A 26 17.50 8.95 -13.39
C ARG A 26 18.71 9.82 -13.07
N ASP A 27 18.56 10.89 -12.31
CA ASP A 27 19.60 11.90 -12.09
C ASP A 27 20.37 11.76 -10.76
N GLN A 28 20.14 10.67 -9.98
CA GLN A 28 20.73 10.55 -8.64
C GLN A 28 21.26 9.15 -8.39
N TRP A 29 22.57 9.00 -8.59
CA TRP A 29 23.29 7.75 -8.33
C TRP A 29 23.09 7.23 -6.89
N THR A 30 23.15 8.12 -5.91
CA THR A 30 22.99 7.75 -4.50
C THR A 30 21.64 7.09 -4.19
N MET A 31 20.55 7.51 -4.84
CA MET A 31 19.22 6.91 -4.65
C MET A 31 19.13 5.55 -5.36
N ARG A 32 19.70 5.41 -6.55
CA ARG A 32 19.78 4.11 -7.24
C ARG A 32 20.59 3.10 -6.42
N ALA A 33 21.75 3.52 -5.89
CA ALA A 33 22.56 2.68 -5.02
C ALA A 33 21.77 2.20 -3.79
N ARG A 34 20.93 3.05 -3.19
CA ARG A 34 20.05 2.67 -2.07
C ARG A 34 19.01 1.63 -2.47
N VAL A 35 18.37 1.78 -3.64
CA VAL A 35 17.40 0.78 -4.15
C VAL A 35 18.08 -0.56 -4.37
N VAL A 36 19.24 -0.58 -5.05
CA VAL A 36 20.00 -1.81 -5.29
C VAL A 36 20.45 -2.45 -3.97
N LEU A 37 20.97 -1.64 -3.03
CA LEU A 37 21.40 -2.13 -1.72
C LEU A 37 20.23 -2.69 -0.90
N ALA A 38 19.06 -2.06 -0.94
CA ALA A 38 17.86 -2.57 -0.29
C ALA A 38 17.41 -3.91 -0.90
N LEU A 39 17.47 -4.06 -2.22
CA LEU A 39 17.19 -5.33 -2.89
C LEU A 39 18.21 -6.41 -2.53
N LEU A 40 19.49 -6.06 -2.42
CA LEU A 40 20.53 -6.97 -1.97
C LEU A 40 20.25 -7.48 -0.54
N PHE A 41 19.97 -6.57 0.40
CA PHE A 41 19.63 -6.93 1.77
C PHE A 41 18.34 -7.75 1.86
N LEU A 42 17.36 -7.50 0.98
CA LEU A 42 16.15 -8.32 0.89
C LEU A 42 16.52 -9.77 0.53
N VAL A 43 17.34 -9.98 -0.49
CA VAL A 43 17.77 -11.33 -0.91
C VAL A 43 18.60 -11.98 0.19
N LEU A 44 19.56 -11.27 0.78
CA LEU A 44 20.38 -11.79 1.88
C LEU A 44 19.54 -12.19 3.10
N SER A 45 18.55 -11.37 3.48
CA SER A 45 17.62 -11.70 4.55
C SER A 45 16.85 -12.98 4.26
N LYS A 46 16.37 -13.16 3.00
CA LYS A 46 15.61 -14.37 2.61
C LYS A 46 16.50 -15.61 2.49
N ILE A 47 17.71 -15.47 2.04
CA ILE A 47 18.69 -16.57 2.08
C ILE A 47 18.96 -16.93 3.55
N ALA A 48 19.27 -15.99 4.43
CA ALA A 48 19.56 -16.26 5.81
C ALA A 48 18.42 -16.97 6.54
N ILE A 49 17.15 -16.51 6.37
CA ILE A 49 16.00 -17.11 7.06
C ILE A 49 15.70 -18.53 6.54
N VAL A 50 15.93 -18.79 5.26
CA VAL A 50 15.72 -20.10 4.65
C VAL A 50 16.78 -21.12 5.11
N TYR A 51 17.99 -20.68 5.47
CA TYR A 51 19.01 -21.57 6.05
C TYR A 51 18.73 -21.95 7.51
N VAL A 52 17.90 -21.19 8.23
CA VAL A 52 17.58 -21.45 9.65
C VAL A 52 17.04 -22.89 9.88
N PRO A 53 16.01 -23.38 9.15
CA PRO A 53 15.53 -24.76 9.29
C PRO A 53 16.59 -25.81 8.91
N ILE A 54 17.51 -25.50 7.98
CA ILE A 54 18.59 -26.41 7.57
C ILE A 54 19.59 -26.61 8.73
N PHE A 55 19.99 -25.53 9.42
CA PHE A 55 20.84 -25.64 10.60
C PHE A 55 20.12 -26.41 11.72
N TYR A 56 18.81 -26.17 11.88
CA TYR A 56 18.02 -26.90 12.88
C TYR A 56 17.94 -28.40 12.56
N LYS A 57 17.66 -28.78 11.30
CA LYS A 57 17.73 -30.18 10.83
C LYS A 57 19.07 -30.81 11.19
N LYS A 58 20.18 -30.18 10.77
CA LYS A 58 21.54 -30.72 10.99
C LYS A 58 21.87 -30.85 12.49
N ALA A 59 21.39 -29.94 13.31
CA ALA A 59 21.58 -30.02 14.78
C ALA A 59 20.81 -31.21 15.37
N VAL A 60 19.56 -31.44 14.93
CA VAL A 60 18.75 -32.59 15.37
C VAL A 60 19.39 -33.89 14.92
N ASP A 61 19.81 -34.00 13.65
CA ASP A 61 20.46 -35.21 13.13
C ASP A 61 21.77 -35.51 13.88
N ALA A 62 22.58 -34.47 14.17
CA ALA A 62 23.80 -34.65 14.94
C ALA A 62 23.55 -35.14 16.40
N LEU A 63 22.44 -34.70 17.01
CA LEU A 63 22.08 -35.15 18.36
C LEU A 63 21.47 -36.55 18.37
N THR A 64 20.78 -36.96 17.32
CA THR A 64 20.17 -38.32 17.22
C THR A 64 21.17 -39.40 16.81
N MET A 65 22.27 -39.04 16.15
CA MET A 65 23.33 -39.97 15.72
C MET A 65 24.52 -40.00 16.67
N ALA A 66 24.56 -39.18 17.71
CA ALA A 66 25.69 -39.06 18.61
C ALA A 66 25.87 -40.32 19.53
N ASP A 67 26.82 -41.16 19.20
CA ASP A 67 27.40 -42.09 20.15
C ASP A 67 28.28 -41.33 21.11
N SER A 68 28.09 -41.61 22.40
CA SER A 68 28.46 -40.80 23.56
C SER A 68 29.95 -40.56 23.72
N SER A 69 30.57 -39.48 23.28
CA SER A 69 31.65 -38.76 23.96
C SER A 69 32.44 -37.68 23.19
N ILE A 70 32.41 -37.66 21.85
CA ILE A 70 33.29 -36.74 21.07
C ILE A 70 32.55 -35.59 20.39
N LEU A 71 31.21 -35.51 20.44
CA LEU A 71 30.38 -34.79 19.47
C LEU A 71 29.56 -33.59 20.00
N LEU A 72 29.81 -33.09 21.21
CA LEU A 72 29.10 -31.88 21.71
C LEU A 72 29.46 -30.60 20.94
N VAL A 73 30.65 -30.53 20.35
CA VAL A 73 31.10 -29.33 19.61
C VAL A 73 30.30 -29.11 18.33
N VAL A 74 29.99 -30.17 17.60
CA VAL A 74 29.26 -30.06 16.32
C VAL A 74 27.79 -29.61 16.49
N PRO A 75 26.99 -30.23 17.39
CA PRO A 75 25.65 -29.75 17.70
C PRO A 75 25.63 -28.31 18.25
N VAL A 76 26.54 -27.95 19.14
CA VAL A 76 26.63 -26.57 19.66
C VAL A 76 26.95 -25.57 18.55
N GLY A 77 27.91 -25.89 17.66
CA GLY A 77 28.21 -25.03 16.50
C GLY A 77 27.02 -24.84 15.56
N LEU A 78 26.21 -25.87 15.34
CA LEU A 78 25.01 -25.81 14.51
C LEU A 78 23.88 -24.99 15.18
N VAL A 79 23.70 -25.12 16.50
CA VAL A 79 22.75 -24.32 17.26
C VAL A 79 23.15 -22.83 17.27
N VAL A 80 24.44 -22.55 17.45
CA VAL A 80 24.98 -21.18 17.34
C VAL A 80 24.76 -20.63 15.92
N SER A 81 25.04 -21.43 14.89
CA SER A 81 24.80 -21.04 13.47
C SER A 81 23.32 -20.77 13.19
N TYR A 82 22.41 -21.56 13.75
CA TYR A 82 20.97 -21.31 13.72
C TYR A 82 20.63 -19.92 14.31
N GLY A 83 21.16 -19.62 15.50
CA GLY A 83 20.95 -18.34 16.16
C GLY A 83 21.50 -17.16 15.35
N LEU A 84 22.73 -17.29 14.86
CA LEU A 84 23.38 -16.27 14.02
C LEU A 84 22.63 -16.04 12.70
N ALA A 85 22.18 -17.10 12.02
CA ALA A 85 21.40 -16.97 10.79
C ALA A 85 20.08 -16.23 11.04
N ARG A 86 19.42 -16.49 12.18
CA ARG A 86 18.17 -15.81 12.57
C ARG A 86 18.42 -14.32 12.87
N VAL A 87 19.47 -13.99 13.62
CA VAL A 87 19.86 -12.59 13.89
C VAL A 87 20.27 -11.89 12.60
N ALA A 88 21.05 -12.54 11.74
CA ALA A 88 21.46 -11.99 10.46
C ALA A 88 20.26 -11.70 9.53
N SER A 89 19.29 -12.61 9.47
CA SER A 89 18.06 -12.40 8.70
C SER A 89 17.29 -11.17 9.15
N LEU A 90 17.11 -11.01 10.47
CA LEU A 90 16.47 -9.82 11.05
C LEU A 90 17.29 -8.57 10.78
N GLY A 91 18.61 -8.61 11.00
CA GLY A 91 19.50 -7.48 10.75
C GLY A 91 19.48 -7.02 9.29
N PHE A 92 19.49 -7.93 8.34
CA PHE A 92 19.38 -7.60 6.92
C PHE A 92 17.99 -7.03 6.58
N SER A 93 16.92 -7.53 7.21
CA SER A 93 15.58 -6.99 7.04
C SER A 93 15.47 -5.56 7.55
N GLU A 94 15.94 -5.27 8.75
CA GLU A 94 15.94 -3.93 9.33
C GLU A 94 16.84 -2.96 8.55
N ALA A 95 18.03 -3.42 8.12
CA ALA A 95 18.93 -2.62 7.27
C ALA A 95 18.26 -2.26 5.93
N ARG A 96 17.58 -3.21 5.28
CA ARG A 96 16.78 -2.96 4.08
C ARG A 96 15.75 -1.85 4.33
N ASP A 97 14.98 -1.98 5.41
CA ASP A 97 13.88 -1.06 5.74
C ASP A 97 14.41 0.35 6.01
N ALA A 98 15.49 0.48 6.76
CA ALA A 98 16.14 1.75 7.05
C ALA A 98 16.70 2.43 5.78
N ILE A 99 17.32 1.65 4.88
CA ILE A 99 17.88 2.18 3.63
C ILE A 99 16.75 2.62 2.68
N PHE A 100 15.68 1.81 2.57
CA PHE A 100 14.57 2.08 1.67
C PHE A 100 13.65 3.20 2.16
N ALA A 101 13.56 3.45 3.47
CA ALA A 101 12.71 4.50 4.04
C ALA A 101 12.93 5.86 3.36
N ARG A 102 14.19 6.24 3.11
CA ARG A 102 14.53 7.49 2.42
C ARG A 102 14.09 7.51 0.95
N VAL A 103 14.13 6.36 0.27
CA VAL A 103 13.68 6.20 -1.13
C VAL A 103 12.17 6.36 -1.19
N GLY A 104 11.43 5.67 -0.32
CA GLY A 104 9.97 5.73 -0.23
C GLY A 104 9.45 7.14 0.06
N GLN A 105 9.99 7.80 1.10
CA GLN A 105 9.59 9.16 1.46
C GLN A 105 9.91 10.18 0.35
N ARG A 106 11.01 9.97 -0.39
CA ARG A 106 11.33 10.83 -1.53
C ARG A 106 10.37 10.62 -2.69
N ALA A 107 9.98 9.39 -2.99
CA ALA A 107 8.98 9.09 -4.03
C ALA A 107 7.64 9.78 -3.72
N VAL A 108 7.14 9.65 -2.49
CA VAL A 108 5.92 10.33 -2.02
C VAL A 108 6.05 11.85 -2.17
N ARG A 109 7.17 12.45 -1.74
CA ARG A 109 7.40 13.88 -1.86
C ARG A 109 7.38 14.36 -3.31
N LEU A 110 7.97 13.61 -4.25
CA LEU A 110 8.02 14.00 -5.66
C LEU A 110 6.63 13.96 -6.30
N VAL A 111 5.85 12.91 -6.02
CA VAL A 111 4.47 12.81 -6.53
C VAL A 111 3.60 13.90 -5.92
N ALA A 112 3.67 14.13 -4.60
CA ALA A 112 2.93 15.19 -3.93
C ALA A 112 3.24 16.58 -4.53
N LEU A 113 4.53 16.87 -4.77
CA LEU A 113 4.95 18.14 -5.38
C LEU A 113 4.47 18.27 -6.83
N GLN A 114 4.46 17.18 -7.59
CA GLN A 114 3.96 17.17 -8.96
C GLN A 114 2.46 17.47 -8.99
N VAL A 115 1.67 16.80 -8.14
CA VAL A 115 0.22 17.04 -8.02
C VAL A 115 -0.05 18.49 -7.59
N PHE A 116 0.69 18.98 -6.59
CA PHE A 116 0.56 20.34 -6.10
C PHE A 116 0.82 21.39 -7.20
N ARG A 117 1.93 21.24 -7.94
CA ARG A 117 2.26 22.13 -9.07
C ARG A 117 1.20 22.07 -10.16
N HIS A 118 0.72 20.86 -10.47
CA HIS A 118 -0.32 20.68 -11.48
C HIS A 118 -1.61 21.39 -11.10
N LEU A 119 -2.06 21.26 -9.84
CA LEU A 119 -3.25 21.96 -9.34
C LEU A 119 -3.15 23.49 -9.50
N HIS A 120 -1.97 24.07 -9.25
CA HIS A 120 -1.78 25.51 -9.41
C HIS A 120 -1.75 25.96 -10.88
N ASN A 121 -1.53 25.04 -11.81
CA ASN A 121 -1.60 25.30 -13.24
C ASN A 121 -3.01 25.14 -13.82
N LEU A 122 -3.96 24.60 -13.03
CA LEU A 122 -5.35 24.47 -13.47
C LEU A 122 -6.11 25.79 -13.39
N SER A 123 -7.16 25.92 -14.19
CA SER A 123 -7.98 27.12 -14.30
C SER A 123 -8.74 27.44 -13.00
N LEU A 124 -9.07 28.72 -12.79
CA LEU A 124 -9.92 29.15 -11.68
C LEU A 124 -11.27 28.43 -11.69
N ARG A 125 -11.83 28.16 -12.87
CA ARG A 125 -13.09 27.42 -13.03
C ARG A 125 -13.01 26.04 -12.36
N PHE A 126 -11.91 25.30 -12.55
CA PHE A 126 -11.71 24.00 -11.90
C PHE A 126 -11.78 24.10 -10.37
N HIS A 127 -11.20 25.16 -9.79
CA HIS A 127 -11.20 25.37 -8.35
C HIS A 127 -12.56 25.83 -7.80
N LEU A 128 -13.31 26.62 -8.58
CA LEU A 128 -14.65 27.07 -8.18
C LEU A 128 -15.71 25.97 -8.29
N GLU A 129 -15.60 25.05 -9.27
CA GLU A 129 -16.52 23.93 -9.45
C GLU A 129 -16.30 22.80 -8.42
N ARG A 130 -15.13 22.72 -7.80
CA ARG A 130 -14.78 21.67 -6.84
C ARG A 130 -14.52 22.25 -5.44
N GLN A 131 -15.11 21.59 -4.43
CA GLN A 131 -14.85 21.95 -3.05
C GLN A 131 -13.38 21.67 -2.72
N THR A 132 -12.64 22.70 -2.30
CA THR A 132 -11.20 22.64 -1.96
C THR A 132 -10.88 21.54 -0.93
N GLY A 133 -11.78 21.34 0.05
CA GLY A 133 -11.65 20.26 1.05
C GLY A 133 -11.71 18.85 0.45
N GLY A 134 -12.45 18.64 -0.64
CA GLY A 134 -12.49 17.37 -1.35
C GLY A 134 -11.17 17.04 -2.06
N LEU A 135 -10.57 18.03 -2.71
CA LEU A 135 -9.27 17.88 -3.39
C LEU A 135 -8.15 17.56 -2.40
N SER A 136 -8.09 18.28 -1.27
CA SER A 136 -7.10 18.03 -0.22
C SER A 136 -7.16 16.58 0.30
N ARG A 137 -8.37 16.07 0.53
CA ARG A 137 -8.57 14.67 0.97
C ARG A 137 -8.12 13.65 -0.08
N VAL A 138 -8.36 13.89 -1.36
CA VAL A 138 -7.91 12.99 -2.45
C VAL A 138 -6.39 12.94 -2.50
N ILE A 139 -5.71 14.08 -2.40
CA ILE A 139 -4.25 14.15 -2.41
C ILE A 139 -3.66 13.44 -1.17
N GLU A 140 -4.21 13.70 0.00
CA GLU A 140 -3.76 13.08 1.25
C GLU A 140 -3.91 11.56 1.21
N ARG A 141 -5.06 11.05 0.76
CA ARG A 141 -5.28 9.61 0.58
C ARG A 141 -4.35 9.02 -0.46
N GLY A 142 -4.18 9.68 -1.61
CA GLY A 142 -3.28 9.23 -2.66
C GLY A 142 -1.82 9.15 -2.19
N ASN A 143 -1.33 10.14 -1.45
CA ASN A 143 0.02 10.13 -0.88
C ASN A 143 0.21 8.99 0.13
N ARG A 144 -0.75 8.77 1.04
CA ARG A 144 -0.73 7.63 1.97
C ARG A 144 -0.81 6.29 1.24
N ALA A 145 -1.60 6.23 0.19
CA ALA A 145 -1.76 5.01 -0.63
C ALA A 145 -0.46 4.64 -1.36
N ILE A 146 0.29 5.62 -1.89
CA ILE A 146 1.60 5.37 -2.50
C ILE A 146 2.57 4.81 -1.46
N GLU A 147 2.68 5.44 -0.28
CA GLU A 147 3.55 4.96 0.79
C GLU A 147 3.19 3.53 1.21
N LEU A 148 1.90 3.27 1.44
CA LEU A 148 1.37 1.97 1.82
C LEU A 148 1.65 0.91 0.75
N LEU A 149 1.39 1.22 -0.52
CA LEU A 149 1.61 0.31 -1.64
C LEU A 149 3.09 -0.07 -1.78
N LEU A 150 3.99 0.91 -1.71
CA LEU A 150 5.43 0.68 -1.77
C LEU A 150 5.90 -0.18 -0.60
N ARG A 151 5.43 0.12 0.61
CA ARG A 151 5.77 -0.63 1.82
C ARG A 151 5.26 -2.07 1.74
N ILE A 152 3.99 -2.28 1.40
CA ILE A 152 3.41 -3.63 1.33
C ILE A 152 4.08 -4.44 0.21
N SER A 153 4.28 -3.86 -0.97
CA SER A 153 4.87 -4.59 -2.10
C SER A 153 6.31 -5.01 -1.82
N LEU A 154 7.14 -4.10 -1.31
CA LEU A 154 8.57 -4.34 -1.14
C LEU A 154 8.92 -5.09 0.16
N PHE A 155 8.11 -4.93 1.24
CA PHE A 155 8.44 -5.52 2.53
C PHE A 155 7.61 -6.76 2.89
N ASN A 156 6.48 -6.96 2.20
CA ASN A 156 5.64 -8.13 2.44
C ASN A 156 5.50 -9.02 1.18
N LEU A 157 4.99 -8.48 0.07
CA LEU A 157 4.65 -9.30 -1.09
C LEU A 157 5.88 -9.91 -1.77
N ILE A 158 6.84 -9.07 -2.19
CA ILE A 158 8.05 -9.54 -2.88
C ILE A 158 8.88 -10.50 -2.01
N PRO A 159 9.18 -10.17 -0.72
CA PRO A 159 9.89 -11.09 0.16
C PRO A 159 9.17 -12.43 0.35
N THR A 160 7.84 -12.43 0.48
CA THR A 160 7.05 -13.65 0.63
C THR A 160 7.11 -14.53 -0.63
N VAL A 161 7.01 -13.94 -1.82
CA VAL A 161 7.14 -14.69 -3.08
C VAL A 161 8.54 -15.31 -3.21
N ILE A 162 9.60 -14.55 -2.90
CA ILE A 162 10.97 -15.07 -2.92
C ILE A 162 11.12 -16.23 -1.93
N GLU A 163 10.60 -16.09 -0.72
CA GLU A 163 10.63 -17.12 0.32
C GLU A 163 9.90 -18.39 -0.11
N LEU A 164 8.71 -18.26 -0.69
CA LEU A 164 7.95 -19.38 -1.24
C LEU A 164 8.76 -20.15 -2.30
N VAL A 165 9.35 -19.43 -3.26
CA VAL A 165 10.14 -20.04 -4.33
C VAL A 165 11.37 -20.77 -3.75
N LEU A 166 12.07 -20.14 -2.80
CA LEU A 166 13.24 -20.73 -2.17
C LEU A 166 12.87 -21.99 -1.36
N VAL A 167 11.79 -21.91 -0.56
CA VAL A 167 11.35 -23.08 0.24
C VAL A 167 10.90 -24.22 -0.65
N PHE A 168 10.14 -23.97 -1.71
CA PHE A 168 9.75 -25.01 -2.66
C PHE A 168 10.97 -25.66 -3.33
N GLY A 169 11.94 -24.83 -3.76
CA GLY A 169 13.17 -25.36 -4.34
C GLY A 169 13.98 -26.23 -3.37
N ILE A 170 14.05 -25.85 -2.09
CA ILE A 170 14.76 -26.62 -1.07
C ILE A 170 14.02 -27.90 -0.69
N LEU A 171 12.69 -27.85 -0.53
CA LEU A 171 11.92 -29.06 -0.26
C LEU A 171 12.04 -30.07 -1.40
N TRP A 172 12.02 -29.62 -2.64
CA TRP A 172 12.24 -30.49 -3.80
C TRP A 172 13.64 -31.10 -3.81
N TYR A 173 14.66 -30.25 -3.58
CA TYR A 173 16.06 -30.70 -3.65
C TYR A 173 16.47 -31.62 -2.49
N MET A 174 16.02 -31.29 -1.25
CA MET A 174 16.47 -31.96 -0.03
C MET A 174 15.60 -33.16 0.38
N LEU A 175 14.31 -33.14 0.08
CA LEU A 175 13.38 -34.19 0.48
C LEU A 175 12.88 -34.97 -0.74
N ASP A 176 11.89 -34.46 -1.45
CA ASP A 176 11.35 -35.01 -2.69
C ASP A 176 10.34 -34.05 -3.31
N LEU A 177 10.04 -34.24 -4.62
CA LEU A 177 9.01 -33.49 -5.34
C LEU A 177 7.62 -33.59 -4.66
N ALA A 178 7.31 -34.73 -4.05
CA ALA A 178 6.05 -34.93 -3.34
C ALA A 178 5.87 -33.97 -2.16
N PHE A 179 6.92 -33.70 -1.38
CA PHE A 179 6.88 -32.70 -0.28
C PHE A 179 6.67 -31.28 -0.80
N ALA A 180 7.40 -30.91 -1.85
CA ALA A 180 7.21 -29.64 -2.52
C ALA A 180 5.79 -29.49 -3.08
N ALA A 181 5.24 -30.54 -3.71
CA ALA A 181 3.89 -30.51 -4.29
C ALA A 181 2.78 -30.39 -3.21
N VAL A 182 2.87 -31.10 -2.10
CA VAL A 182 1.91 -31.03 -0.99
C VAL A 182 1.98 -29.61 -0.35
N THR A 183 3.19 -29.10 -0.12
CA THR A 183 3.37 -27.74 0.43
C THR A 183 2.84 -26.69 -0.53
N PHE A 184 3.15 -26.77 -1.82
CA PHE A 184 2.63 -25.86 -2.84
C PHE A 184 1.11 -25.92 -2.93
N GLY A 185 0.53 -27.14 -3.00
CA GLY A 185 -0.92 -27.34 -3.00
C GLY A 185 -1.61 -26.72 -1.78
N THR A 186 -1.02 -26.92 -0.58
CA THR A 186 -1.52 -26.29 0.65
C THR A 186 -1.53 -24.77 0.56
N VAL A 187 -0.45 -24.16 0.05
CA VAL A 187 -0.34 -22.70 -0.12
C VAL A 187 -1.35 -22.19 -1.15
N VAL A 188 -1.51 -22.88 -2.29
CA VAL A 188 -2.49 -22.51 -3.33
C VAL A 188 -3.91 -22.57 -2.79
N VAL A 189 -4.28 -23.67 -2.12
CA VAL A 189 -5.60 -23.82 -1.49
C VAL A 189 -5.84 -22.76 -0.43
N TYR A 190 -4.82 -22.44 0.38
CA TYR A 190 -4.88 -21.39 1.38
C TYR A 190 -5.15 -20.01 0.76
N ILE A 191 -4.41 -19.64 -0.28
CA ILE A 191 -4.58 -18.37 -0.99
C ILE A 191 -5.96 -18.30 -1.63
N ALA A 192 -6.38 -19.34 -2.35
CA ALA A 192 -7.68 -19.41 -3.00
C ALA A 192 -8.83 -19.25 -1.99
N TYR A 193 -8.78 -20.01 -0.89
CA TYR A 193 -9.75 -19.92 0.22
C TYR A 193 -9.77 -18.50 0.79
N THR A 194 -8.60 -17.93 1.08
CA THR A 194 -8.49 -16.59 1.65
C THR A 194 -9.11 -15.53 0.73
N MET A 195 -8.87 -15.61 -0.58
CA MET A 195 -9.44 -14.68 -1.56
C MET A 195 -10.97 -14.79 -1.63
N VAL A 196 -11.49 -16.01 -1.80
CA VAL A 196 -12.93 -16.28 -1.91
C VAL A 196 -13.68 -15.81 -0.65
N VAL A 197 -13.20 -16.22 0.52
CA VAL A 197 -13.87 -15.88 1.79
C VAL A 197 -13.69 -14.39 2.12
N THR A 198 -12.57 -13.76 1.77
CA THR A 198 -12.39 -12.32 1.97
C THR A 198 -13.38 -11.51 1.12
N GLU A 199 -13.59 -11.87 -0.16
CA GLU A 199 -14.61 -11.21 -1.02
C GLU A 199 -16.02 -11.41 -0.47
N TRP A 200 -16.34 -12.62 0.00
CA TRP A 200 -17.64 -12.89 0.66
C TRP A 200 -17.84 -12.03 1.90
N ARG A 201 -16.78 -11.81 2.72
CA ARG A 201 -16.82 -11.01 3.96
C ARG A 201 -17.00 -9.51 3.72
N ILE A 202 -16.58 -8.98 2.58
CA ILE A 202 -16.70 -7.54 2.25
C ILE A 202 -18.14 -7.07 2.39
N ARG A 203 -19.13 -7.91 2.04
CA ARG A 203 -20.56 -7.57 2.17
C ARG A 203 -20.96 -7.29 3.62
N PHE A 204 -20.57 -8.15 4.57
CA PHE A 204 -20.88 -7.98 5.99
C PHE A 204 -20.19 -6.76 6.58
N ARG A 205 -18.95 -6.52 6.19
CA ARG A 205 -18.19 -5.35 6.64
C ARG A 205 -18.78 -4.05 6.12
N ARG A 206 -19.28 -4.04 4.88
CA ARG A 206 -19.98 -2.88 4.30
C ARG A 206 -21.26 -2.58 5.10
N LEU A 207 -22.10 -3.58 5.36
CA LEU A 207 -23.31 -3.42 6.16
C LEU A 207 -23.02 -2.90 7.58
N MET A 208 -21.96 -3.40 8.21
CA MET A 208 -21.52 -2.92 9.52
C MET A 208 -21.10 -1.44 9.46
N ASN A 209 -20.31 -1.04 8.47
CA ASN A 209 -19.86 0.35 8.31
C ASN A 209 -21.03 1.31 7.99
N GLU A 210 -22.00 0.89 7.21
CA GLU A 210 -23.21 1.65 6.91
C GLU A 210 -24.08 1.86 8.16
N ALA A 211 -24.22 0.80 8.96
CA ALA A 211 -24.96 0.86 10.24
C ALA A 211 -24.23 1.76 11.26
N ASP A 212 -22.89 1.66 11.36
CA ASP A 212 -22.04 2.52 12.19
C ASP A 212 -22.22 3.99 11.83
N THR A 213 -22.08 4.31 10.53
CA THR A 213 -22.27 5.68 10.03
C THR A 213 -23.67 6.20 10.37
N SER A 214 -24.70 5.37 10.20
CA SER A 214 -26.08 5.74 10.50
C SER A 214 -26.31 6.01 12.00
N ALA A 215 -25.68 5.21 12.88
CA ALA A 215 -25.76 5.41 14.34
C ALA A 215 -25.01 6.69 14.75
N ASN A 216 -23.79 6.87 14.25
CA ASN A 216 -22.97 8.06 14.54
C ASN A 216 -23.63 9.36 14.04
N THR A 217 -24.18 9.36 12.83
CA THR A 217 -24.92 10.52 12.30
C THR A 217 -26.07 10.88 13.23
N ARG A 218 -26.84 9.89 13.69
CA ARG A 218 -27.97 10.15 14.61
C ARG A 218 -27.52 10.71 15.95
N ALA A 219 -26.42 10.18 16.51
CA ALA A 219 -25.86 10.71 17.76
C ALA A 219 -25.44 12.19 17.61
N ILE A 220 -24.72 12.49 16.52
CA ILE A 220 -24.27 13.86 16.24
C ILE A 220 -25.46 14.81 16.02
N ASP A 221 -26.45 14.41 15.22
CA ASP A 221 -27.66 15.22 14.96
C ASP A 221 -28.42 15.55 16.27
N SER A 222 -28.56 14.55 17.15
CA SER A 222 -29.22 14.76 18.45
C SER A 222 -28.44 15.72 19.36
N LEU A 223 -27.08 15.61 19.36
CA LEU A 223 -26.21 16.49 20.13
C LEU A 223 -26.15 17.91 19.57
N LEU A 224 -26.13 18.08 18.25
CA LEU A 224 -26.19 19.39 17.60
C LEU A 224 -27.52 20.11 17.88
N ASN A 225 -28.61 19.37 18.06
CA ASN A 225 -29.91 19.89 18.38
C ASN A 225 -30.24 19.74 19.87
N TYR A 226 -29.24 19.73 20.76
CA TYR A 226 -29.37 19.49 22.18
C TYR A 226 -30.41 20.41 22.84
N GLU A 227 -30.42 21.71 22.53
CA GLU A 227 -31.39 22.67 23.08
C GLU A 227 -32.81 22.28 22.72
N THR A 228 -33.07 21.89 21.46
CA THR A 228 -34.40 21.44 21.02
C THR A 228 -34.85 20.20 21.77
N VAL A 229 -33.96 19.21 21.92
CA VAL A 229 -34.23 17.97 22.68
C VAL A 229 -34.61 18.31 24.11
N LYS A 230 -33.91 19.28 24.74
CA LYS A 230 -34.19 19.72 26.12
C LYS A 230 -35.48 20.52 26.24
N TYR A 231 -35.74 21.46 25.34
CA TYR A 231 -36.95 22.26 25.33
C TYR A 231 -38.24 21.41 25.23
N PHE A 232 -38.19 20.34 24.43
CA PHE A 232 -39.35 19.46 24.24
C PHE A 232 -39.34 18.24 25.17
N GLY A 233 -38.34 18.04 26.03
CA GLY A 233 -38.23 16.91 26.95
C GLY A 233 -38.21 15.55 26.27
N THR A 234 -37.57 15.47 25.06
CA THR A 234 -37.59 14.29 24.18
C THR A 234 -36.38 13.39 24.32
N GLU A 235 -35.61 13.48 25.42
CA GLU A 235 -34.37 12.72 25.61
C GLU A 235 -34.58 11.20 25.51
N LYS A 236 -35.67 10.70 26.12
CA LYS A 236 -36.02 9.27 26.08
C LYS A 236 -36.34 8.81 24.66
N HIS A 237 -37.00 9.66 23.86
CA HIS A 237 -37.31 9.38 22.46
C HIS A 237 -36.03 9.31 21.63
N GLU A 238 -35.13 10.30 21.78
CA GLU A 238 -33.84 10.32 21.06
C GLU A 238 -32.96 9.15 21.46
N ALA A 239 -32.90 8.80 22.77
CA ALA A 239 -32.17 7.61 23.23
C ALA A 239 -32.73 6.32 22.63
N GLY A 240 -34.06 6.17 22.55
CA GLY A 240 -34.66 5.00 21.91
C GLY A 240 -34.37 4.89 20.41
N ARG A 241 -34.39 6.00 19.69
CA ARG A 241 -34.00 6.05 18.25
C ARG A 241 -32.54 5.74 18.03
N TYR A 242 -31.67 6.17 18.92
CA TYR A 242 -30.24 5.85 18.86
C TYR A 242 -30.01 4.37 19.17
N ASP A 243 -30.66 3.81 20.20
CA ASP A 243 -30.60 2.39 20.57
C ASP A 243 -31.03 1.48 19.40
N GLU A 244 -32.10 1.85 18.67
CA GLU A 244 -32.53 1.10 17.47
C GLU A 244 -31.44 1.05 16.38
N ARG A 245 -30.69 2.16 16.19
CA ARG A 245 -29.57 2.21 15.25
C ARG A 245 -28.38 1.39 15.74
N LEU A 246 -28.09 1.44 17.05
CA LEU A 246 -27.05 0.63 17.67
C LEU A 246 -27.35 -0.87 17.58
N LYS A 247 -28.60 -1.31 17.74
CA LYS A 247 -29.00 -2.71 17.54
C LYS A 247 -28.69 -3.19 16.10
N ARG A 248 -28.99 -2.36 15.10
CA ARG A 248 -28.66 -2.70 13.71
C ARG A 248 -27.16 -2.80 13.50
N TYR A 249 -26.38 -1.91 14.11
CA TYR A 249 -24.92 -1.99 14.11
C TYR A 249 -24.42 -3.25 14.81
N GLU A 250 -24.95 -3.58 15.99
CA GLU A 250 -24.62 -4.79 16.74
C GLU A 250 -24.83 -6.05 15.89
N ASP A 251 -26.02 -6.22 15.29
CA ASP A 251 -26.34 -7.36 14.43
C ASP A 251 -25.37 -7.47 13.25
N ALA A 252 -25.04 -6.35 12.60
CA ALA A 252 -24.12 -6.32 11.49
C ALA A 252 -22.67 -6.61 11.94
N ALA A 253 -22.27 -6.11 13.11
CA ALA A 253 -20.94 -6.34 13.69
C ALA A 253 -20.76 -7.81 14.09
N VAL A 254 -21.78 -8.42 14.69
CA VAL A 254 -21.78 -9.87 15.02
C VAL A 254 -21.59 -10.70 13.74
N LYS A 255 -22.37 -10.43 12.67
CA LYS A 255 -22.21 -11.13 11.38
C LYS A 255 -20.82 -10.94 10.78
N SER A 256 -20.26 -9.73 10.86
CA SER A 256 -18.89 -9.44 10.41
C SER A 256 -17.87 -10.24 11.21
N ASN A 257 -18.00 -10.32 12.52
CA ASN A 257 -17.09 -11.08 13.40
C ASN A 257 -17.20 -12.60 13.19
N VAL A 258 -18.41 -13.14 13.05
CA VAL A 258 -18.62 -14.55 12.72
C VAL A 258 -17.98 -14.91 11.37
N SER A 259 -18.12 -14.04 10.37
CA SER A 259 -17.46 -14.23 9.07
C SER A 259 -15.93 -14.19 9.18
N LEU A 260 -15.36 -13.41 10.13
CA LEU A 260 -13.92 -13.40 10.41
C LEU A 260 -13.49 -14.72 11.08
N ALA A 261 -14.27 -15.20 12.03
CA ALA A 261 -14.01 -16.49 12.68
C ALA A 261 -14.01 -17.63 11.66
N ALA A 262 -14.95 -17.64 10.71
CA ALA A 262 -14.99 -18.62 9.62
C ALA A 262 -13.72 -18.55 8.74
N LEU A 263 -13.25 -17.34 8.39
CA LEU A 263 -12.01 -17.18 7.66
C LEU A 263 -10.82 -17.77 8.41
N ASN A 264 -10.65 -17.38 9.68
CA ASN A 264 -9.51 -17.83 10.50
C ASN A 264 -9.54 -19.35 10.73
N PHE A 265 -10.73 -19.92 10.99
CA PHE A 265 -10.89 -21.35 11.17
C PHE A 265 -10.51 -22.13 9.90
N GLY A 266 -11.02 -21.73 8.74
CA GLY A 266 -10.69 -22.43 7.49
C GLY A 266 -9.20 -22.29 7.12
N GLN A 267 -8.59 -21.13 7.36
CA GLN A 267 -7.15 -20.93 7.19
C GLN A 267 -6.35 -21.89 8.09
N ALA A 268 -6.69 -21.95 9.38
CA ALA A 268 -6.05 -22.84 10.33
C ALA A 268 -6.26 -24.34 9.95
N ALA A 269 -7.45 -24.70 9.50
CA ALA A 269 -7.75 -26.06 9.07
C ALA A 269 -6.91 -26.49 7.85
N ILE A 270 -6.80 -25.61 6.83
CA ILE A 270 -6.00 -25.90 5.63
C ILE A 270 -4.53 -26.13 6.00
N ILE A 271 -3.97 -25.26 6.83
CA ILE A 271 -2.57 -25.39 7.28
C ILE A 271 -2.38 -26.66 8.12
N SER A 272 -3.30 -26.93 9.04
CA SER A 272 -3.23 -28.15 9.88
C SER A 272 -3.30 -29.43 9.05
N ILE A 273 -4.14 -29.47 8.03
CA ILE A 273 -4.24 -30.61 7.10
C ILE A 273 -2.92 -30.74 6.32
N GLY A 274 -2.41 -29.65 5.73
CA GLY A 274 -1.14 -29.66 5.01
C GLY A 274 0.03 -30.12 5.89
N LEU A 275 0.10 -29.61 7.13
CA LEU A 275 1.10 -30.01 8.11
C LEU A 275 0.99 -31.49 8.45
N THR A 276 -0.22 -31.98 8.72
CA THR A 276 -0.46 -33.40 9.04
C THR A 276 -0.04 -34.30 7.88
N LEU A 277 -0.35 -33.95 6.64
CA LEU A 277 0.08 -34.69 5.46
C LEU A 277 1.61 -34.76 5.36
N VAL A 278 2.29 -33.64 5.50
CA VAL A 278 3.75 -33.56 5.48
C VAL A 278 4.37 -34.39 6.62
N MET A 279 3.80 -34.31 7.82
CA MET A 279 4.24 -35.09 8.97
C MET A 279 4.05 -36.60 8.75
N LEU A 280 2.92 -37.04 8.20
CA LEU A 280 2.65 -38.43 7.87
C LEU A 280 3.62 -38.96 6.79
N MET A 281 3.91 -38.17 5.76
CA MET A 281 4.88 -38.48 4.73
C MET A 281 6.29 -38.64 5.33
N SER A 282 6.70 -37.70 6.19
CA SER A 282 7.99 -37.77 6.86
C SER A 282 8.10 -38.96 7.81
N ALA A 283 7.06 -39.21 8.60
CA ALA A 283 7.03 -40.37 9.52
C ALA A 283 7.16 -41.69 8.74
N ARG A 284 6.45 -41.84 7.60
CA ARG A 284 6.60 -42.98 6.71
C ARG A 284 8.03 -43.10 6.18
N GLY A 285 8.65 -41.99 5.76
CA GLY A 285 10.04 -41.98 5.28
C GLY A 285 11.03 -42.41 6.37
N ILE A 286 10.81 -42.03 7.62
CA ILE A 286 11.65 -42.41 8.76
C ILE A 286 11.50 -43.95 9.01
N ILE A 287 10.28 -44.49 9.01
CA ILE A 287 10.03 -45.91 9.20
C ILE A 287 10.69 -46.74 8.08
N LEU A 288 10.71 -46.24 6.86
CA LEU A 288 11.35 -46.87 5.69
C LEU A 288 12.87 -46.59 5.63
N ASN A 289 13.46 -45.92 6.60
CA ASN A 289 14.87 -45.50 6.65
C ASN A 289 15.32 -44.70 5.42
N THR A 290 14.39 -43.98 4.76
CA THR A 290 14.69 -43.06 3.65
C THR A 290 14.85 -41.61 4.11
N MET A 291 14.44 -41.28 5.33
CA MET A 291 14.50 -39.95 5.91
C MET A 291 15.02 -39.99 7.34
N THR A 292 15.59 -38.86 7.78
CA THR A 292 16.06 -38.65 9.16
C THR A 292 15.01 -37.94 10.02
N VAL A 293 15.20 -37.95 11.35
CA VAL A 293 14.39 -37.13 12.27
C VAL A 293 14.55 -35.65 11.98
N GLY A 294 15.75 -35.23 11.55
CA GLY A 294 15.98 -33.85 11.11
C GLY A 294 15.18 -33.47 9.86
N ASP A 295 14.92 -34.39 8.93
CA ASP A 295 14.06 -34.15 7.77
C ASP A 295 12.61 -33.86 8.16
N PHE A 296 12.09 -34.60 9.16
CA PHE A 296 10.76 -34.35 9.73
C PHE A 296 10.68 -32.94 10.33
N VAL A 297 11.70 -32.54 11.10
CA VAL A 297 11.78 -31.21 11.71
C VAL A 297 11.91 -30.12 10.64
N LEU A 298 12.69 -30.35 9.60
CA LEU A 298 12.88 -29.42 8.48
C LEU A 298 11.56 -29.14 7.79
N ALA A 299 10.83 -30.18 7.37
CA ALA A 299 9.57 -30.07 6.65
C ALA A 299 8.51 -29.33 7.48
N ASN A 300 8.39 -29.68 8.77
CA ASN A 300 7.49 -29.03 9.70
C ASN A 300 7.83 -27.53 9.87
N THR A 301 9.12 -27.22 10.07
CA THR A 301 9.57 -25.83 10.30
C THR A 301 9.33 -24.96 9.09
N TYR A 302 9.59 -25.44 7.87
CA TYR A 302 9.29 -24.67 6.65
C TYR A 302 7.81 -24.38 6.48
N LEU A 303 6.93 -25.37 6.74
CA LEU A 303 5.50 -25.16 6.62
C LEU A 303 4.99 -24.12 7.61
N MET A 304 5.45 -24.17 8.87
CA MET A 304 5.15 -23.17 9.90
C MET A 304 5.70 -21.79 9.54
N GLN A 305 6.91 -21.71 8.97
CA GLN A 305 7.52 -20.46 8.54
C GLN A 305 6.70 -19.79 7.42
N LEU A 306 6.19 -20.56 6.46
CA LEU A 306 5.36 -20.04 5.37
C LEU A 306 3.99 -19.55 5.84
N TYR A 307 3.45 -20.13 6.91
CA TYR A 307 2.13 -19.74 7.45
C TYR A 307 2.09 -18.29 7.92
N GLN A 308 3.15 -17.81 8.56
CA GLN A 308 3.18 -16.47 9.16
C GLN A 308 2.92 -15.34 8.13
N PRO A 309 3.63 -15.25 6.98
CA PRO A 309 3.33 -14.24 5.98
C PRO A 309 1.99 -14.47 5.25
N LEU A 310 1.56 -15.72 5.11
CA LEU A 310 0.29 -16.05 4.47
C LEU A 310 -0.92 -15.58 5.28
N ASN A 311 -0.83 -15.58 6.60
CA ASN A 311 -1.90 -15.10 7.49
C ASN A 311 -2.25 -13.62 7.25
N LEU A 312 -1.29 -12.80 6.82
CA LEU A 312 -1.51 -11.39 6.48
C LEU A 312 -2.03 -11.18 5.05
N PHE A 313 -2.08 -12.24 4.21
CA PHE A 313 -2.37 -12.10 2.78
C PHE A 313 -3.73 -11.47 2.51
N GLY A 314 -4.77 -11.84 3.25
CA GLY A 314 -6.12 -11.25 3.10
C GLY A 314 -6.19 -9.77 3.45
N PHE A 315 -5.40 -9.32 4.44
CA PHE A 315 -5.25 -7.91 4.78
C PHE A 315 -4.50 -7.18 3.66
N VAL A 316 -3.34 -7.69 3.27
CA VAL A 316 -2.47 -7.14 2.22
C VAL A 316 -3.23 -6.96 0.90
N TYR A 317 -3.99 -7.96 0.47
CA TYR A 317 -4.81 -7.90 -0.75
C TYR A 317 -5.80 -6.73 -0.74
N ARG A 318 -6.50 -6.53 0.37
CA ARG A 318 -7.49 -5.44 0.51
C ARG A 318 -6.82 -4.07 0.51
N GLU A 319 -5.72 -3.93 1.26
CA GLU A 319 -4.98 -2.66 1.34
C GLU A 319 -4.39 -2.27 -0.03
N ILE A 320 -3.86 -3.23 -0.78
CA ILE A 320 -3.39 -2.98 -2.15
C ILE A 320 -4.56 -2.52 -3.04
N LYS A 321 -5.71 -3.20 -2.98
CA LYS A 321 -6.89 -2.85 -3.79
C LYS A 321 -7.38 -1.43 -3.47
N GLN A 322 -7.45 -1.07 -2.19
CA GLN A 322 -7.84 0.28 -1.76
C GLN A 322 -6.80 1.33 -2.16
N ALA A 323 -5.53 1.05 -1.96
CA ALA A 323 -4.44 1.96 -2.33
C ALA A 323 -4.43 2.25 -3.84
N LEU A 324 -4.68 1.24 -4.68
CA LEU A 324 -4.77 1.42 -6.13
C LEU A 324 -5.92 2.35 -6.51
N ILE A 325 -7.08 2.25 -5.85
CA ILE A 325 -8.22 3.14 -6.07
C ILE A 325 -7.87 4.58 -5.69
N ASP A 326 -7.26 4.79 -4.52
CA ASP A 326 -6.90 6.12 -4.04
C ASP A 326 -5.81 6.78 -4.91
N ILE A 327 -4.84 6.01 -5.40
CA ILE A 327 -3.82 6.47 -6.35
C ILE A 327 -4.44 6.82 -7.70
N ASP A 328 -5.37 6.00 -8.21
CA ASP A 328 -6.06 6.28 -9.46
C ASP A 328 -6.86 7.58 -9.39
N GLN A 329 -7.61 7.80 -8.30
CA GLN A 329 -8.32 9.06 -8.05
C GLN A 329 -7.38 10.28 -8.04
N MET A 330 -6.20 10.14 -7.45
CA MET A 330 -5.19 11.20 -7.43
C MET A 330 -4.59 11.43 -8.83
N PHE A 331 -4.33 10.38 -9.60
CA PHE A 331 -3.79 10.50 -10.95
C PHE A 331 -4.82 11.04 -11.96
N GLN A 332 -6.12 10.83 -11.73
CA GLN A 332 -7.18 11.48 -12.50
C GLN A 332 -7.12 13.01 -12.40
N ILE A 333 -6.64 13.55 -11.27
CA ILE A 333 -6.40 14.99 -11.17
C ILE A 333 -5.28 15.43 -12.12
N LEU A 334 -4.22 14.63 -12.23
CA LEU A 334 -3.09 14.91 -13.13
C LEU A 334 -3.46 14.80 -14.62
N SER A 335 -4.54 14.08 -14.96
CA SER A 335 -5.01 13.97 -16.33
C SER A 335 -5.86 15.17 -16.80
N VAL A 336 -6.27 16.06 -15.90
CA VAL A 336 -7.00 17.28 -16.24
C VAL A 336 -6.05 18.27 -16.92
N ASN A 337 -6.31 18.62 -18.17
CA ASN A 337 -5.47 19.57 -18.88
C ASN A 337 -5.71 21.02 -18.42
N ALA A 338 -4.63 21.81 -18.34
CA ALA A 338 -4.73 23.24 -18.14
C ALA A 338 -5.45 23.89 -19.34
N GLU A 339 -6.42 24.77 -19.08
CA GLU A 339 -7.17 25.46 -20.13
C GLU A 339 -6.33 26.50 -20.88
N ILE A 340 -5.34 27.06 -20.18
CA ILE A 340 -4.42 28.07 -20.72
C ILE A 340 -3.02 27.48 -20.71
N VAL A 341 -2.45 27.31 -21.88
CA VAL A 341 -1.11 26.76 -22.09
C VAL A 341 -0.35 27.66 -23.05
N ASP A 342 0.91 27.93 -22.73
CA ASP A 342 1.79 28.68 -23.64
C ASP A 342 2.00 27.93 -24.96
N LYS A 343 2.06 28.65 -26.06
CA LYS A 343 2.41 28.05 -27.37
C LYS A 343 3.83 27.49 -27.29
N LYS A 344 4.06 26.33 -27.91
CA LYS A 344 5.41 25.79 -28.05
C LYS A 344 6.34 26.82 -28.71
N GLY A 345 7.42 27.20 -28.04
CA GLY A 345 8.37 28.19 -28.52
C GLY A 345 7.96 29.66 -28.31
N ALA A 346 6.96 29.92 -27.45
CA ALA A 346 6.61 31.31 -27.09
C ALA A 346 7.85 32.03 -26.51
N ALA A 347 8.14 33.20 -27.09
CA ALA A 347 9.21 34.05 -26.57
C ALA A 347 8.80 34.67 -25.22
N PRO A 348 9.75 34.89 -24.28
CA PRO A 348 9.47 35.61 -23.06
C PRO A 348 8.92 37.01 -23.37
N LEU A 349 7.87 37.42 -22.64
CA LEU A 349 7.32 38.74 -22.78
C LEU A 349 8.35 39.78 -22.29
N VAL A 350 8.85 40.60 -23.22
CA VAL A 350 9.72 41.76 -22.90
C VAL A 350 8.87 43.03 -22.92
N VAL A 351 8.69 43.61 -21.73
CA VAL A 351 7.92 44.84 -21.58
C VAL A 351 8.88 46.04 -21.67
N SER A 352 8.84 46.76 -22.80
CA SER A 352 9.65 47.99 -23.00
C SER A 352 8.90 49.27 -22.69
N GLY A 353 7.60 49.22 -22.48
CA GLY A 353 6.72 50.33 -22.04
C GLY A 353 5.36 49.73 -21.68
N ALA A 354 4.85 50.03 -20.48
CA ALA A 354 3.62 49.42 -19.98
C ALA A 354 2.41 50.33 -20.21
N SER A 355 1.59 50.02 -21.22
CA SER A 355 0.24 50.58 -21.34
C SER A 355 -0.76 49.45 -21.50
N ILE A 356 -1.89 49.52 -20.80
CA ILE A 356 -2.99 48.56 -20.93
C ILE A 356 -4.19 49.28 -21.51
N ARG A 357 -4.68 48.81 -22.65
CA ARG A 357 -5.87 49.31 -23.31
C ARG A 357 -6.93 48.22 -23.35
N PHE A 358 -8.07 48.48 -22.82
CA PHE A 358 -9.28 47.63 -22.99
C PHE A 358 -10.09 48.18 -24.16
N ASP A 359 -10.30 47.41 -25.20
CA ASP A 359 -11.09 47.74 -26.36
C ASP A 359 -12.23 46.73 -26.51
N ARG A 360 -13.43 47.12 -26.07
CA ARG A 360 -14.65 46.29 -26.11
C ARG A 360 -14.47 44.89 -25.55
N VAL A 361 -13.77 44.79 -24.46
CA VAL A 361 -13.46 43.50 -23.85
C VAL A 361 -14.71 42.92 -23.18
N GLY A 362 -15.03 41.69 -23.56
CA GLY A 362 -15.99 40.82 -22.87
C GLY A 362 -15.27 39.75 -22.11
N PHE A 363 -15.74 39.44 -20.90
CA PHE A 363 -15.18 38.38 -20.09
C PHE A 363 -16.27 37.56 -19.38
N ALA A 364 -16.11 36.26 -19.33
CA ALA A 364 -16.95 35.35 -18.59
C ALA A 364 -16.08 34.23 -17.98
N TYR A 365 -16.35 33.83 -16.74
CA TYR A 365 -15.77 32.63 -16.15
C TYR A 365 -16.44 31.34 -16.63
N ASP A 366 -17.73 31.44 -16.99
CA ASP A 366 -18.56 30.39 -17.56
C ASP A 366 -19.39 30.96 -18.70
N GLN A 367 -19.62 30.16 -19.75
CA GLN A 367 -20.48 30.58 -20.90
C GLN A 367 -21.90 30.99 -20.52
N ARG A 368 -22.37 30.56 -19.32
CA ARG A 368 -23.71 30.87 -18.80
C ARG A 368 -23.87 32.32 -18.29
N ARG A 369 -22.79 32.96 -17.86
CA ARG A 369 -22.85 34.31 -17.29
C ARG A 369 -21.67 35.16 -17.72
N GLN A 370 -21.93 36.10 -18.61
CA GLN A 370 -20.96 37.13 -18.99
C GLN A 370 -20.85 38.16 -17.86
N ILE A 371 -19.65 38.36 -17.33
CA ILE A 371 -19.37 39.28 -16.22
C ILE A 371 -18.99 40.70 -16.74
N LEU A 372 -18.14 40.77 -17.74
CA LEU A 372 -17.77 42.00 -18.40
C LEU A 372 -18.37 42.02 -19.82
N LYS A 373 -19.03 43.12 -20.14
CA LYS A 373 -19.64 43.37 -21.45
C LYS A 373 -19.10 44.68 -21.99
N ASN A 374 -18.49 44.66 -23.20
CA ASN A 374 -18.05 45.82 -23.94
C ASN A 374 -17.27 46.84 -23.07
N VAL A 375 -16.32 46.39 -22.26
CA VAL A 375 -15.52 47.29 -21.44
C VAL A 375 -14.52 48.01 -22.34
N VAL A 376 -14.67 49.35 -22.44
CA VAL A 376 -13.73 50.25 -23.12
C VAL A 376 -13.11 51.14 -22.09
N ARG A 377 -11.82 50.94 -21.81
CA ARG A 377 -11.07 51.81 -20.91
C ARG A 377 -9.62 51.90 -21.36
N SER A 378 -9.15 53.12 -21.59
CA SER A 378 -7.72 53.40 -21.71
C SER A 378 -7.24 54.11 -20.44
N GLN A 379 -6.47 53.40 -19.61
CA GLN A 379 -5.72 54.03 -18.51
C GLN A 379 -4.23 53.92 -18.83
N TYR A 380 -3.61 55.06 -19.00
CA TYR A 380 -2.15 55.16 -18.99
C TYR A 380 -1.69 55.21 -17.54
N HIS A 381 -1.42 54.08 -16.92
CA HIS A 381 -0.58 54.06 -15.73
C HIS A 381 0.87 53.88 -16.21
N LYS A 382 1.71 54.89 -16.00
CA LYS A 382 3.15 54.69 -15.97
C LYS A 382 3.41 53.77 -14.76
N PHE A 383 3.54 52.46 -15.03
CA PHE A 383 4.12 51.60 -14.04
C PHE A 383 5.61 51.89 -14.00
N ASP A 384 6.08 52.45 -12.89
CA ASP A 384 7.49 52.52 -12.59
C ASP A 384 8.00 51.08 -12.53
N ALA A 385 8.93 50.72 -13.43
CA ALA A 385 9.49 49.36 -13.53
C ALA A 385 10.22 48.89 -12.26
N GLY A 386 10.35 49.77 -11.25
CA GLY A 386 10.91 49.48 -9.94
C GLY A 386 9.90 48.97 -8.89
N ALA A 387 8.58 48.98 -9.15
CA ALA A 387 7.56 48.68 -8.15
C ALA A 387 6.88 47.30 -8.35
N LEU A 388 7.20 46.54 -9.41
CA LEU A 388 6.78 45.16 -9.54
C LEU A 388 7.78 44.27 -8.79
N PRO A 389 7.34 43.46 -7.80
CA PRO A 389 8.23 42.42 -7.28
C PRO A 389 8.65 41.55 -8.47
N MET A 390 9.93 41.58 -8.79
CA MET A 390 10.51 40.72 -9.78
C MET A 390 10.12 39.29 -9.42
N VAL A 391 9.15 38.72 -10.11
CA VAL A 391 9.03 37.25 -10.22
C VAL A 391 10.29 36.83 -10.93
N SER A 392 11.31 36.54 -10.13
CA SER A 392 12.56 35.99 -10.64
C SER A 392 12.22 34.78 -11.50
N PRO A 393 12.67 34.73 -12.76
CA PRO A 393 12.54 33.51 -13.55
C PRO A 393 13.17 32.41 -12.71
N LEU A 394 12.44 31.33 -12.49
CA LEU A 394 12.94 30.12 -11.87
C LEU A 394 14.24 29.77 -12.61
N ARG A 395 15.38 30.06 -11.98
CA ARG A 395 16.68 29.59 -12.45
C ARG A 395 16.56 28.07 -12.56
N THR A 396 16.43 27.58 -13.77
CA THR A 396 16.85 26.23 -14.09
C THR A 396 18.32 26.19 -13.72
N SER A 397 18.66 25.61 -12.57
CA SER A 397 20.03 25.28 -12.23
C SER A 397 20.50 24.23 -13.25
N GLY A 398 21.04 24.73 -14.36
CA GLY A 398 21.95 24.01 -15.20
C GLY A 398 23.16 23.65 -14.36
N SER A 399 23.50 22.39 -14.44
CA SER A 399 24.73 21.73 -14.03
C SER A 399 25.97 22.61 -14.08
N GLY A 400 26.77 22.56 -13.03
CA GLY A 400 28.14 23.06 -13.06
C GLY A 400 28.75 23.05 -11.66
N GLY A 401 29.61 22.04 -11.41
CA GLY A 401 30.46 21.96 -10.22
C GLY A 401 30.15 20.77 -9.31
#